data_0ebfc958ed4d0ffd2096c00668ad9be4
#
_entry.id   0ebfc958ed4d0ffd2096c00668ad9be4
#
_cell.length_a   1.000
_cell.length_b   1.000
_cell.length_c   1.000
_cell.angle_alpha   90.00
_cell.angle_beta   90.00
_cell.angle_gamma   90.00
#
_symmetry.space_group_name_H-M   'P 1'
#
loop_
_entity.id
_entity.type
_entity.pdbx_description
1 polymer ?
#
loop_
_entity_poly.entity_id
_entity_poly.type
_entity_poly.pdbx_seq_one_letter_code
_entity_poly.pdbx_strand_id
1 'polypeptide(L)'
;MNKKNTTFWLLPLLFSLAVTVFSGCNNTENSVINDDDAPAGAKGSLVSFGLSTSQYSEGSPASRAAGNNDGRVISSSTDDLGNGLEALVEVIETPAKAAKTRTVGQAPAGDYTILAYQGTELKQKWEINYTSSGTYTMKDGSNPEKYLAPGTYKFYVFNNQDFELENGNYVAKLGNGENEPYLYEDNVTINNQLKTKLTFTLKPYFAKVKFKIKAFSAKFERASKTAGGTPYTEQTPFEGPTNGHFVYDANSIPSTMTLNATNGTITPTNNSVAGQTNDFVSFTGNEVDGNNSYISSNSAMFFLPGTDITKLKFQFLSGISGTIYKKTIAGKSLKISNPITGGLKSGYEYTVSTTVYYTATYLFSDGTEGTMGNKGNRTPIALYVGTHNGHKFAIALNDAKYPKPGGQGSWYLGPWSRNNSNNATYLNNINTQTPKYDGYETTYESNTTWANPSGGKVKANNPNFDAFYAAAHYSPGVTLTGSIANAKWYLPSWGEWDDAYRTFGFESIIGKKEKNDEVWYSSDLQYQLVQILFLQAGGSPAAGFYWTADTHGKSYTIMIRTKITKKLDWPQINDANKTDQWGATRAFIRY
;
A
#
# COMPACT_ATOMS: atom_id res chain seq x y z
N MET A 1 -2.15 33.37 -52.43
CA MET A 1 -3.18 34.43 -52.25
C MET A 1 -3.65 34.36 -50.80
N ASN A 2 -3.53 35.52 -50.13
CA ASN A 2 -4.09 35.91 -48.83
C ASN A 2 -3.73 35.14 -47.55
N LYS A 3 -2.71 35.71 -46.92
CA LYS A 3 -2.45 35.68 -45.49
C LYS A 3 -3.56 36.43 -44.77
N LYS A 4 -4.10 35.89 -43.67
CA LYS A 4 -4.76 36.69 -42.62
C LYS A 4 -4.01 36.51 -41.29
N ASN A 5 -3.35 37.60 -40.92
CA ASN A 5 -2.79 37.81 -39.57
C ASN A 5 -3.97 38.06 -38.61
N THR A 6 -3.96 37.35 -37.50
CA THR A 6 -4.78 37.70 -36.33
C THR A 6 -3.88 38.07 -35.19
N THR A 7 -3.86 39.34 -34.92
CA THR A 7 -3.15 40.00 -33.80
C THR A 7 -3.89 39.68 -32.51
N PHE A 8 -3.23 39.06 -31.56
CA PHE A 8 -3.74 38.90 -30.19
C PHE A 8 -3.40 40.15 -29.38
N TRP A 9 -4.42 40.78 -28.90
CA TRP A 9 -4.33 41.84 -27.91
C TRP A 9 -4.15 41.25 -26.53
N LEU A 10 -3.03 41.56 -25.87
CA LEU A 10 -2.79 41.35 -24.46
C LEU A 10 -3.45 42.48 -23.66
N LEU A 11 -4.52 42.14 -22.96
CA LEU A 11 -5.05 43.00 -21.88
C LEU A 11 -4.33 42.62 -20.58
N PRO A 12 -3.72 43.56 -19.86
CA PRO A 12 -3.25 43.31 -18.52
C PRO A 12 -4.45 43.37 -17.55
N LEU A 13 -4.79 42.23 -16.95
CA LEU A 13 -5.70 42.18 -15.82
C LEU A 13 -4.97 42.70 -14.58
N LEU A 14 -5.29 43.90 -14.19
CA LEU A 14 -4.99 44.46 -12.86
C LEU A 14 -5.83 43.69 -11.83
N PHE A 15 -5.22 42.80 -11.09
CA PHE A 15 -5.78 42.24 -9.86
C PHE A 15 -5.66 43.32 -8.77
N SER A 16 -6.74 44.03 -8.51
CA SER A 16 -6.89 44.81 -7.30
C SER A 16 -7.05 43.86 -6.11
N LEU A 17 -6.01 43.81 -5.29
CA LEU A 17 -6.01 43.10 -4.00
C LEU A 17 -6.96 43.90 -3.06
N ALA A 18 -8.21 43.46 -2.97
CA ALA A 18 -9.12 43.94 -1.93
C ALA A 18 -8.71 43.29 -0.61
N VAL A 19 -7.94 44.01 0.17
CA VAL A 19 -7.72 43.70 1.58
C VAL A 19 -9.04 43.97 2.29
N THR A 20 -9.88 42.95 2.45
CA THR A 20 -11.00 43.01 3.38
C THR A 20 -10.43 42.90 4.79
N VAL A 21 -10.22 44.05 5.39
CA VAL A 21 -10.07 44.19 6.83
C VAL A 21 -11.39 43.75 7.44
N PHE A 22 -11.45 42.55 7.98
CA PHE A 22 -12.52 42.19 8.91
C PHE A 22 -12.34 43.03 10.17
N SER A 23 -12.98 44.15 10.21
CA SER A 23 -13.28 44.85 11.46
C SER A 23 -14.26 43.95 12.23
N GLY A 24 -13.71 43.10 13.09
CA GLY A 24 -14.49 42.41 14.11
C GLY A 24 -15.22 43.46 14.94
N CYS A 25 -16.52 43.30 15.05
CA CYS A 25 -17.35 44.10 15.94
C CYS A 25 -16.76 44.13 17.33
N ASN A 26 -16.26 45.29 17.68
CA ASN A 26 -15.84 45.62 19.02
C ASN A 26 -17.12 45.88 19.81
N ASN A 27 -17.72 44.84 20.39
CA ASN A 27 -18.64 45.04 21.51
C ASN A 27 -17.78 45.37 22.73
N THR A 28 -17.44 46.62 22.86
CA THR A 28 -17.01 47.22 24.09
C THR A 28 -18.22 47.28 25.04
N GLU A 29 -18.55 46.19 25.70
CA GLU A 29 -19.15 46.32 27.00
C GLU A 29 -18.05 46.80 27.95
N ASN A 30 -18.13 48.06 28.30
CA ASN A 30 -17.38 48.64 29.41
C ASN A 30 -17.82 47.94 30.69
N SER A 31 -17.28 46.76 31.00
CA SER A 31 -17.22 46.29 32.36
C SER A 31 -16.19 47.19 33.08
N VAL A 32 -16.68 48.02 33.97
CA VAL A 32 -15.84 48.77 34.93
C VAL A 32 -14.99 47.72 35.67
N ILE A 33 -13.73 47.65 35.32
CA ILE A 33 -12.78 46.75 35.96
C ILE A 33 -12.41 47.45 37.24
N ASN A 34 -12.78 46.88 38.37
CA ASN A 34 -12.18 47.24 39.66
C ASN A 34 -10.70 46.83 39.59
N ASP A 35 -9.81 47.81 39.69
CA ASP A 35 -8.34 47.62 39.75
C ASP A 35 -7.87 46.86 41.01
N ASP A 36 -8.80 46.34 41.83
CA ASP A 36 -8.53 45.74 43.13
C ASP A 36 -7.94 44.33 43.11
N ASP A 37 -7.94 43.63 41.97
CA ASP A 37 -7.41 42.25 41.89
C ASP A 37 -5.92 42.18 41.58
N ALA A 38 -5.26 43.25 41.20
CA ALA A 38 -3.80 43.26 41.05
C ALA A 38 -3.15 43.82 42.30
N PRO A 39 -2.21 43.10 42.96
CA PRO A 39 -1.46 43.65 44.06
C PRO A 39 -0.80 44.98 43.67
N ALA A 40 -0.96 46.04 44.43
CA ALA A 40 -0.41 47.34 44.13
C ALA A 40 1.10 47.26 43.86
N GLY A 41 1.50 47.62 42.61
CA GLY A 41 2.90 47.50 42.18
C GLY A 41 3.31 46.14 41.60
N ALA A 42 2.39 45.18 41.41
CA ALA A 42 2.71 43.90 40.83
C ALA A 42 2.99 43.99 39.33
N LYS A 43 4.13 43.43 38.90
CA LYS A 43 4.47 43.29 37.50
C LYS A 43 3.88 42.00 36.98
N GLY A 44 3.04 42.02 35.96
CA GLY A 44 2.45 40.83 35.39
C GLY A 44 1.23 41.15 34.51
N SER A 45 0.41 40.14 34.21
CA SER A 45 -0.73 40.30 33.32
C SER A 45 -1.96 39.55 33.84
N LEU A 46 -3.14 40.17 33.69
CA LEU A 46 -4.42 39.47 33.77
C LEU A 46 -4.59 38.63 32.50
N VAL A 47 -4.81 37.32 32.67
CA VAL A 47 -4.82 36.35 31.58
C VAL A 47 -6.24 35.89 31.22
N SER A 48 -6.59 35.96 29.94
CA SER A 48 -7.81 35.38 29.38
C SER A 48 -7.49 34.42 28.25
N PHE A 49 -8.45 33.55 27.85
CA PHE A 49 -8.20 32.44 26.95
C PHE A 49 -9.11 32.38 25.76
N GLY A 50 -8.59 31.84 24.65
CA GLY A 50 -9.35 31.28 23.55
C GLY A 50 -8.94 29.82 23.35
N LEU A 51 -9.90 28.92 23.16
CA LEU A 51 -9.64 27.50 22.94
C LEU A 51 -10.02 27.13 21.52
N SER A 52 -9.14 26.36 20.90
CA SER A 52 -9.34 25.80 19.57
C SER A 52 -8.81 24.38 19.51
N THR A 53 -9.21 23.62 18.51
CA THR A 53 -8.72 22.25 18.30
C THR A 53 -8.11 22.10 16.91
N SER A 54 -7.05 21.28 16.81
CA SER A 54 -6.54 20.78 15.56
C SER A 54 -7.02 19.34 15.34
N GLN A 55 -7.06 18.89 14.10
CA GLN A 55 -7.42 17.52 13.76
C GLN A 55 -6.19 16.74 13.32
N TYR A 56 -6.27 15.40 13.40
CA TYR A 56 -5.35 14.55 12.67
C TYR A 56 -5.35 14.92 11.19
N SER A 57 -4.20 14.86 10.54
CA SER A 57 -4.17 14.98 9.10
C SER A 57 -4.63 13.64 8.51
N GLU A 58 -5.73 13.66 7.76
CA GLU A 58 -6.07 12.53 6.91
C GLU A 58 -5.05 12.49 5.77
N GLY A 59 -4.10 11.57 5.87
CA GLY A 59 -3.17 11.28 4.79
C GLY A 59 -3.89 10.47 3.72
N SER A 60 -3.81 10.91 2.47
CA SER A 60 -4.12 10.03 1.34
C SER A 60 -3.19 8.82 1.37
N PRO A 61 -3.63 7.61 0.97
CA PRO A 61 -2.78 6.45 0.94
C PRO A 61 -1.58 6.71 0.02
N ALA A 62 -0.38 6.69 0.60
CA ALA A 62 0.84 6.87 -0.17
C ALA A 62 0.98 5.75 -1.20
N SER A 63 0.82 6.07 -2.49
CA SER A 63 1.32 5.21 -3.54
C SER A 63 2.83 5.37 -3.59
N ARG A 64 3.58 4.28 -3.71
CA ARG A 64 5.05 4.29 -3.82
C ARG A 64 5.60 5.14 -4.99
N ALA A 65 4.75 5.66 -5.86
CA ALA A 65 5.11 6.37 -7.08
C ALA A 65 4.97 7.90 -7.01
N ALA A 66 4.39 8.45 -5.95
CA ALA A 66 4.21 9.89 -5.83
C ALA A 66 5.04 10.42 -4.66
N GLY A 67 6.05 11.20 -4.94
CA GLY A 67 6.86 11.93 -3.97
C GLY A 67 6.07 13.03 -3.23
N ASN A 68 4.91 12.69 -2.68
CA ASN A 68 4.07 13.57 -1.89
C ASN A 68 4.17 13.20 -0.40
N ASN A 69 4.31 14.20 0.42
CA ASN A 69 4.57 14.23 1.86
C ASN A 69 3.48 13.62 2.77
N ASP A 70 2.69 12.65 2.32
CA ASP A 70 1.48 12.21 3.02
C ASP A 70 1.69 11.06 4.02
N GLY A 71 2.90 10.58 4.16
CA GLY A 71 3.25 9.58 5.16
C GLY A 71 4.60 8.91 4.89
N ARG A 72 5.26 8.48 5.95
CA ARG A 72 6.57 7.82 5.89
C ARG A 72 6.44 6.40 6.42
N VAL A 73 6.91 5.41 5.65
CA VAL A 73 7.10 4.04 6.17
C VAL A 73 8.19 4.07 7.24
N ILE A 74 7.83 3.71 8.45
CA ILE A 74 8.70 3.72 9.63
C ILE A 74 9.04 2.32 10.16
N SER A 75 8.25 1.32 9.74
CA SER A 75 8.47 -0.09 10.08
C SER A 75 7.97 -0.95 8.95
N SER A 76 8.63 -2.09 8.70
CA SER A 76 8.23 -3.07 7.70
C SER A 76 8.63 -4.46 8.16
N SER A 77 7.72 -5.42 8.04
CA SER A 77 7.95 -6.83 8.37
C SER A 77 7.17 -7.74 7.43
N THR A 78 7.57 -9.02 7.39
CA THR A 78 6.89 -10.04 6.60
C THR A 78 6.40 -11.15 7.50
N ASP A 79 5.14 -11.54 7.34
CA ASP A 79 4.52 -12.64 8.05
C ASP A 79 4.11 -13.74 7.07
N ASP A 80 4.34 -15.01 7.43
CA ASP A 80 3.77 -16.16 6.76
C ASP A 80 2.35 -16.41 7.30
N LEU A 81 1.36 -16.20 6.46
CA LEU A 81 -0.04 -16.49 6.80
C LEU A 81 -0.40 -17.96 6.61
N GLY A 82 0.51 -18.77 6.07
CA GLY A 82 0.25 -20.17 5.67
C GLY A 82 -0.67 -20.26 4.45
N ASN A 83 -0.96 -21.49 4.02
CA ASN A 83 -1.80 -21.78 2.85
C ASN A 83 -1.32 -21.14 1.53
N GLY A 84 -0.02 -20.86 1.41
CA GLY A 84 0.54 -20.17 0.25
C GLY A 84 0.28 -18.66 0.24
N LEU A 85 0.07 -18.05 1.39
CA LEU A 85 -0.07 -16.61 1.57
C LEU A 85 1.06 -16.06 2.43
N GLU A 86 1.59 -14.92 2.05
CA GLU A 86 2.49 -14.10 2.86
C GLU A 86 2.00 -12.65 2.90
N ALA A 87 2.33 -11.95 3.96
CA ALA A 87 1.94 -10.56 4.16
C ALA A 87 3.16 -9.69 4.38
N LEU A 88 3.28 -8.61 3.61
CA LEU A 88 4.17 -7.49 3.90
C LEU A 88 3.40 -6.48 4.73
N VAL A 89 3.80 -6.30 5.99
CA VAL A 89 3.18 -5.37 6.93
C VAL A 89 4.07 -4.13 7.02
N GLU A 90 3.53 -2.97 6.68
CA GLU A 90 4.22 -1.68 6.74
C GLU A 90 3.46 -0.74 7.67
N VAL A 91 4.17 -0.04 8.54
CA VAL A 91 3.61 1.02 9.36
C VAL A 91 3.97 2.36 8.73
N ILE A 92 2.95 3.11 8.38
CA ILE A 92 3.07 4.42 7.75
C ILE A 92 2.70 5.47 8.82
N GLU A 93 3.64 6.35 9.12
CA GLU A 93 3.45 7.46 10.04
C GLU A 93 3.02 8.70 9.27
N THR A 94 1.93 9.32 9.69
CA THR A 94 1.46 10.61 9.18
C THR A 94 1.40 11.59 10.34
N PRO A 95 2.28 12.60 10.38
CA PRO A 95 2.25 13.60 11.44
C PRO A 95 0.99 14.45 11.33
N ALA A 96 0.45 14.88 12.46
CA ALA A 96 -0.62 15.88 12.47
C ALA A 96 -0.11 17.15 11.75
N LYS A 97 -0.75 17.52 10.65
CA LYS A 97 -0.39 18.76 9.94
C LYS A 97 -0.73 19.93 10.86
N ALA A 98 0.27 20.74 11.19
CA ALA A 98 0.02 22.08 11.71
C ALA A 98 -0.85 22.81 10.67
N ALA A 99 -2.05 23.19 11.07
CA ALA A 99 -3.03 23.81 10.19
C ALA A 99 -2.52 25.15 9.65
N LYS A 100 -1.84 25.13 8.48
CA LYS A 100 -1.50 26.37 7.78
C LYS A 100 -2.69 26.98 7.02
N THR A 101 -3.79 26.25 6.83
CA THR A 101 -4.96 26.70 6.04
C THR A 101 -6.28 25.99 6.35
N ARG A 102 -6.37 25.14 7.38
CA ARG A 102 -7.68 24.63 7.80
C ARG A 102 -8.22 25.49 8.93
N THR A 103 -9.49 25.70 8.90
CA THR A 103 -10.27 26.32 9.98
C THR A 103 -9.86 25.65 11.30
N VAL A 104 -9.07 26.36 12.10
CA VAL A 104 -8.85 25.96 13.49
C VAL A 104 -10.25 25.96 14.06
N GLY A 105 -10.80 24.76 14.28
CA GLY A 105 -12.13 24.62 14.83
C GLY A 105 -12.14 25.19 16.22
N GLN A 106 -13.19 25.89 16.58
CA GLN A 106 -13.42 26.25 17.97
C GLN A 106 -13.46 24.95 18.80
N ALA A 107 -12.90 24.96 20.00
CA ALA A 107 -12.99 23.82 20.88
C ALA A 107 -14.47 23.50 21.19
N PRO A 108 -14.85 22.21 21.31
CA PRO A 108 -16.20 21.83 21.71
C PRO A 108 -16.62 22.50 23.01
N ALA A 109 -17.93 22.74 23.17
CA ALA A 109 -18.45 23.20 24.46
C ALA A 109 -18.29 22.09 25.51
N GLY A 110 -17.96 22.50 26.74
CA GLY A 110 -17.75 21.56 27.84
C GLY A 110 -16.87 22.12 28.94
N ASP A 111 -16.56 21.27 29.88
CA ASP A 111 -15.70 21.59 31.03
C ASP A 111 -14.23 21.39 30.67
N TYR A 112 -13.42 22.41 30.90
CA TYR A 112 -11.97 22.38 30.67
C TYR A 112 -11.21 22.74 31.93
N THR A 113 -10.03 22.13 32.08
CA THR A 113 -9.04 22.50 33.06
C THR A 113 -7.82 23.09 32.38
N ILE A 114 -7.35 24.22 32.91
CA ILE A 114 -6.12 24.91 32.50
C ILE A 114 -5.20 24.97 33.70
N LEU A 115 -3.99 24.44 33.54
CA LEU A 115 -2.96 24.44 34.59
C LEU A 115 -1.76 25.23 34.08
N ALA A 116 -1.21 26.12 34.89
CA ALA A 116 -0.01 26.88 34.60
C ALA A 116 1.08 26.59 35.64
N TYR A 117 2.17 25.96 35.20
CA TYR A 117 3.31 25.64 36.05
C TYR A 117 4.49 26.55 35.71
N GLN A 118 5.22 26.93 36.78
CA GLN A 118 6.55 27.54 36.65
C GLN A 118 7.56 26.56 37.26
N GLY A 119 8.38 25.94 36.40
CA GLY A 119 9.13 24.76 36.83
C GLY A 119 8.19 23.60 37.18
N THR A 120 8.27 23.09 38.39
CA THR A 120 7.40 22.04 38.94
C THR A 120 6.31 22.57 39.85
N GLU A 121 6.20 23.88 40.02
CA GLU A 121 5.21 24.49 40.93
C GLU A 121 3.97 24.93 40.15
N LEU A 122 2.80 24.47 40.56
CA LEU A 122 1.52 24.95 40.03
C LEU A 122 1.28 26.37 40.54
N LYS A 123 1.30 27.34 39.60
CA LYS A 123 1.10 28.76 39.91
C LYS A 123 -0.35 29.16 39.82
N GLN A 124 -1.08 28.56 38.87
CA GLN A 124 -2.49 28.92 38.65
C GLN A 124 -3.27 27.75 38.04
N LYS A 125 -4.54 27.65 38.46
CA LYS A 125 -5.52 26.69 37.93
C LYS A 125 -6.81 27.44 37.53
N TRP A 126 -7.35 27.06 36.36
CA TRP A 126 -8.69 27.47 35.93
C TRP A 126 -9.50 26.22 35.66
N GLU A 127 -10.69 26.15 36.21
CA GLU A 127 -11.73 25.17 35.89
C GLU A 127 -12.88 25.94 35.27
N ILE A 128 -13.07 25.80 33.98
CA ILE A 128 -13.99 26.61 33.19
C ILE A 128 -15.06 25.77 32.53
N ASN A 129 -16.24 26.37 32.36
CA ASN A 129 -17.24 25.90 31.41
C ASN A 129 -17.13 26.73 30.14
N TYR A 130 -16.74 26.08 29.04
CA TYR A 130 -16.51 26.68 27.73
C TYR A 130 -17.74 26.48 26.84
N THR A 131 -18.21 27.54 26.18
CA THR A 131 -19.44 27.53 25.39
C THR A 131 -19.14 27.37 23.89
N SER A 132 -20.14 26.98 23.14
CA SER A 132 -20.06 26.90 21.67
C SER A 132 -19.87 28.26 20.99
N SER A 133 -20.09 29.39 21.69
CA SER A 133 -19.81 30.75 21.20
C SER A 133 -18.35 31.18 21.44
N GLY A 134 -17.53 30.36 22.13
CA GLY A 134 -16.13 30.71 22.43
C GLY A 134 -15.95 31.55 23.68
N THR A 135 -17.00 31.70 24.48
CA THR A 135 -16.96 32.35 25.81
C THR A 135 -16.81 31.30 26.89
N TYR A 136 -16.38 31.69 28.07
CA TYR A 136 -16.26 30.79 29.21
C TYR A 136 -16.56 31.49 30.54
N THR A 137 -16.95 30.68 31.49
CA THR A 137 -17.14 31.10 32.89
C THR A 137 -16.36 30.17 33.82
N MET A 138 -15.96 30.65 34.96
CA MET A 138 -15.38 29.77 35.99
C MET A 138 -16.47 28.89 36.59
N LYS A 139 -16.14 27.64 36.85
CA LYS A 139 -17.07 26.68 37.50
C LYS A 139 -17.44 27.07 38.93
N ASP A 140 -16.55 27.72 39.65
CA ASP A 140 -16.75 28.22 40.99
C ASP A 140 -17.40 29.62 41.04
N GLY A 141 -17.74 30.21 39.87
CA GLY A 141 -18.29 31.53 39.78
C GLY A 141 -17.32 32.69 40.02
N SER A 142 -16.03 32.39 40.21
CA SER A 142 -14.99 33.40 40.43
C SER A 142 -14.68 34.19 39.14
N ASN A 143 -13.87 35.25 39.25
CA ASN A 143 -13.40 36.00 38.10
C ASN A 143 -12.55 35.06 37.17
N PRO A 144 -12.88 34.97 35.89
CA PRO A 144 -12.11 34.18 34.95
C PRO A 144 -10.72 34.76 34.62
N GLU A 145 -10.56 36.07 34.74
CA GLU A 145 -9.26 36.72 34.55
C GLU A 145 -8.44 36.64 35.84
N LYS A 146 -7.38 35.84 35.81
CA LYS A 146 -6.46 35.68 36.93
C LYS A 146 -5.08 36.22 36.57
N TYR A 147 -4.39 36.74 37.60
CA TYR A 147 -3.08 37.34 37.44
C TYR A 147 -1.96 36.29 37.36
N LEU A 148 -1.04 36.45 36.40
CA LEU A 148 0.23 35.77 36.34
C LEU A 148 1.40 36.75 36.31
N ALA A 149 2.42 36.51 37.18
CA ALA A 149 3.66 37.29 37.17
C ALA A 149 4.43 37.09 35.84
N PRO A 150 5.31 38.02 35.42
CA PRO A 150 6.15 37.81 34.23
C PRO A 150 7.01 36.55 34.39
N GLY A 151 7.09 35.76 33.32
CA GLY A 151 7.87 34.52 33.33
C GLY A 151 7.39 33.53 32.30
N THR A 152 8.11 32.43 32.18
CA THR A 152 7.72 31.33 31.27
C THR A 152 7.00 30.27 32.08
N TYR A 153 5.81 29.93 31.61
CA TYR A 153 4.94 28.92 32.22
C TYR A 153 4.71 27.77 31.29
N LYS A 154 4.70 26.54 31.80
CA LYS A 154 4.21 25.37 31.07
C LYS A 154 2.72 25.25 31.31
N PHE A 155 1.95 25.35 30.22
CA PHE A 155 0.51 25.21 30.28
C PHE A 155 0.08 23.81 29.87
N TYR A 156 -0.91 23.27 30.58
CA TYR A 156 -1.70 22.12 30.19
C TYR A 156 -3.16 22.57 30.09
N VAL A 157 -3.79 22.23 28.95
CA VAL A 157 -5.23 22.50 28.74
C VAL A 157 -5.88 21.25 28.18
N PHE A 158 -6.93 20.78 28.81
CA PHE A 158 -7.63 19.55 28.42
C PHE A 158 -9.11 19.59 28.81
N ASN A 159 -9.91 18.75 28.14
CA ASN A 159 -11.30 18.52 28.48
C ASN A 159 -11.38 17.56 29.71
N ASN A 160 -12.24 17.87 30.66
CA ASN A 160 -12.40 17.09 31.88
C ASN A 160 -13.11 15.75 31.66
N GLN A 161 -13.76 15.54 30.49
CA GLN A 161 -14.32 14.25 30.11
C GLN A 161 -13.23 13.25 29.69
N ASP A 162 -12.15 13.77 29.09
CA ASP A 162 -11.07 12.95 28.56
C ASP A 162 -9.97 12.70 29.61
N PHE A 163 -9.82 13.64 30.57
CA PHE A 163 -8.87 13.58 31.66
C PHE A 163 -9.64 13.66 32.98
N GLU A 164 -9.94 12.50 33.53
CA GLU A 164 -10.69 12.40 34.81
C GLU A 164 -9.80 12.73 36.01
N LEU A 165 -10.38 13.40 37.00
CA LEU A 165 -9.67 13.66 38.27
C LEU A 165 -9.74 12.44 39.17
N GLU A 166 -8.61 11.76 39.38
CA GLU A 166 -8.48 10.58 40.24
C GLU A 166 -7.37 10.78 41.24
N ASN A 167 -7.70 10.65 42.51
CA ASN A 167 -6.71 10.78 43.62
C ASN A 167 -5.85 12.05 43.53
N GLY A 168 -6.45 13.17 43.12
CA GLY A 168 -5.76 14.44 42.98
C GLY A 168 -4.90 14.61 41.71
N ASN A 169 -4.93 13.65 40.81
CA ASN A 169 -4.24 13.70 39.52
C ASN A 169 -5.23 13.60 38.34
N TYR A 170 -4.84 14.05 37.16
CA TYR A 170 -5.66 13.93 35.98
C TYR A 170 -5.23 12.70 35.16
N VAL A 171 -6.17 11.80 34.87
CA VAL A 171 -5.89 10.50 34.28
C VAL A 171 -6.63 10.37 32.96
N ALA A 172 -5.88 10.16 31.89
CA ALA A 172 -6.43 9.72 30.60
C ALA A 172 -6.33 8.19 30.50
N LYS A 173 -7.43 7.54 30.13
CA LYS A 173 -7.50 6.08 30.00
C LYS A 173 -7.62 5.68 28.55
N LEU A 174 -7.00 4.57 28.17
CA LEU A 174 -7.27 3.91 26.91
C LEU A 174 -8.73 3.41 26.94
N GLY A 175 -9.58 4.03 26.16
CA GLY A 175 -11.01 3.76 26.12
C GLY A 175 -11.48 3.24 24.77
N ASN A 176 -12.76 2.86 24.71
CA ASN A 176 -13.42 2.36 23.50
C ASN A 176 -13.78 3.51 22.54
N GLY A 177 -12.79 4.09 21.92
CA GLY A 177 -12.82 4.66 20.60
C GLY A 177 -13.77 5.81 20.22
N GLU A 178 -14.69 6.29 21.07
CA GLU A 178 -15.64 7.32 20.65
C GLU A 178 -15.22 8.76 20.98
N ASN A 179 -14.35 8.95 21.95
CA ASN A 179 -13.88 10.28 22.35
C ASN A 179 -12.37 10.40 22.13
N GLU A 180 -11.98 11.25 21.22
CA GLU A 180 -10.57 11.62 21.03
C GLU A 180 -10.19 12.65 22.11
N PRO A 181 -9.32 12.30 23.10
CA PRO A 181 -8.87 13.26 24.08
C PRO A 181 -7.95 14.29 23.44
N TYR A 182 -8.15 15.55 23.81
CA TYR A 182 -7.35 16.67 23.32
C TYR A 182 -6.56 17.29 24.46
N LEU A 183 -5.28 17.53 24.21
CA LEU A 183 -4.37 18.17 25.16
C LEU A 183 -3.60 19.29 24.45
N TYR A 184 -3.48 20.42 25.13
CA TYR A 184 -2.46 21.42 24.87
C TYR A 184 -1.37 21.28 25.91
N GLU A 185 -0.13 21.20 25.48
CA GLU A 185 1.07 21.16 26.34
C GLU A 185 2.15 21.99 25.64
N ASP A 186 2.46 23.17 26.18
CA ASP A 186 3.53 24.02 25.67
C ASP A 186 3.97 25.06 26.71
N ASN A 187 5.12 25.69 26.46
CA ASN A 187 5.64 26.80 27.25
C ASN A 187 5.17 28.14 26.66
N VAL A 188 4.63 28.99 27.49
CA VAL A 188 4.17 30.34 27.12
C VAL A 188 4.83 31.36 28.03
N THR A 189 5.38 32.41 27.43
CA THR A 189 5.98 33.52 28.17
C THR A 189 4.95 34.61 28.42
N ILE A 190 4.73 34.95 29.67
CA ILE A 190 3.91 36.07 30.14
C ILE A 190 4.82 37.29 30.32
N ASN A 191 4.48 38.34 29.61
CA ASN A 191 5.20 39.62 29.70
C ASN A 191 4.50 40.55 30.71
N ASN A 192 5.16 41.66 31.05
CA ASN A 192 4.58 42.69 31.92
C ASN A 192 3.60 43.58 31.13
N GLN A 193 2.36 43.09 30.94
CA GLN A 193 1.26 43.78 30.26
C GLN A 193 0.03 43.75 31.17
N LEU A 194 -0.83 44.76 31.11
CA LEU A 194 -2.05 44.81 31.94
C LEU A 194 -2.96 43.61 31.65
N LYS A 195 -3.13 43.24 30.39
CA LYS A 195 -3.93 42.07 29.98
C LYS A 195 -3.24 41.30 28.86
N THR A 196 -3.33 39.96 28.92
CA THR A 196 -2.84 39.05 27.89
C THR A 196 -3.92 38.05 27.54
N LYS A 197 -4.29 37.98 26.26
CA LYS A 197 -5.15 36.91 25.73
C LYS A 197 -4.29 35.81 25.17
N LEU A 198 -4.41 34.61 25.74
CA LEU A 198 -3.73 33.39 25.29
C LEU A 198 -4.69 32.60 24.40
N THR A 199 -4.16 32.01 23.32
CA THR A 199 -4.92 31.10 22.49
C THR A 199 -4.26 29.72 22.54
N PHE A 200 -5.01 28.72 23.00
CA PHE A 200 -4.54 27.35 23.09
C PHE A 200 -5.18 26.53 21.97
N THR A 201 -4.33 25.93 21.12
CA THR A 201 -4.78 24.97 20.13
C THR A 201 -4.52 23.57 20.66
N LEU A 202 -5.58 22.94 21.16
CA LEU A 202 -5.51 21.57 21.66
C LEU A 202 -5.30 20.61 20.49
N LYS A 203 -4.43 19.64 20.68
CA LYS A 203 -4.11 18.60 19.70
C LYS A 203 -4.66 17.26 20.20
N PRO A 204 -5.04 16.35 19.28
CA PRO A 204 -5.32 14.97 19.70
C PRO A 204 -4.18 14.43 20.53
N TYR A 205 -4.50 13.88 21.68
CA TYR A 205 -3.47 13.37 22.60
C TYR A 205 -3.06 11.94 22.31
N PHE A 206 -4.01 11.11 21.88
CA PHE A 206 -3.72 9.73 21.54
C PHE A 206 -3.08 9.62 20.15
N ALA A 207 -2.39 8.51 19.94
CA ALA A 207 -2.02 8.06 18.61
C ALA A 207 -3.23 7.35 17.98
N LYS A 208 -3.50 7.64 16.71
CA LYS A 208 -4.60 7.05 15.95
C LYS A 208 -4.05 5.99 15.00
N VAL A 209 -4.56 4.77 15.07
CA VAL A 209 -4.10 3.65 14.23
C VAL A 209 -5.25 3.13 13.38
N LYS A 210 -5.03 3.08 12.07
CA LYS A 210 -5.94 2.49 11.07
C LYS A 210 -5.32 1.27 10.42
N PHE A 211 -6.16 0.37 9.92
CA PHE A 211 -5.72 -0.79 9.15
C PHE A 211 -6.15 -0.68 7.70
N LYS A 212 -5.25 -1.10 6.80
CA LYS A 212 -5.54 -1.27 5.38
C LYS A 212 -4.92 -2.56 4.88
N ILE A 213 -5.71 -3.39 4.20
CA ILE A 213 -5.23 -4.60 3.56
C ILE A 213 -5.37 -4.45 2.06
N LYS A 214 -4.28 -4.71 1.34
CA LYS A 214 -4.18 -4.72 -0.10
C LYS A 214 -4.00 -6.15 -0.59
N ALA A 215 -4.71 -6.50 -1.66
CA ALA A 215 -4.48 -7.72 -2.43
C ALA A 215 -4.57 -7.40 -3.93
N PHE A 216 -4.07 -8.30 -4.77
CA PHE A 216 -4.04 -8.10 -6.22
C PHE A 216 -5.28 -8.74 -6.85
N SER A 217 -5.98 -7.99 -7.69
CA SER A 217 -7.09 -8.49 -8.50
C SER A 217 -6.67 -8.63 -9.95
N ALA A 218 -6.95 -9.77 -10.55
CA ALA A 218 -6.78 -9.96 -11.97
C ALA A 218 -8.07 -9.54 -12.67
N LYS A 219 -7.97 -8.54 -13.56
CA LYS A 219 -9.08 -8.18 -14.46
C LYS A 219 -9.14 -9.18 -15.58
N PHE A 220 -10.23 -9.92 -15.67
CA PHE A 220 -10.47 -10.83 -16.77
C PHE A 220 -11.45 -10.20 -17.75
N GLU A 221 -10.97 -9.75 -18.89
CA GLU A 221 -11.85 -9.52 -20.03
C GLU A 221 -12.28 -10.87 -20.60
N ARG A 222 -13.43 -11.34 -20.21
CA ARG A 222 -14.12 -12.36 -20.98
C ARG A 222 -14.55 -11.72 -22.29
N ALA A 223 -13.88 -12.05 -23.37
CA ALA A 223 -14.37 -11.72 -24.70
C ALA A 223 -15.69 -12.49 -24.95
N SER A 224 -16.80 -11.97 -24.43
CA SER A 224 -18.13 -12.44 -24.76
C SER A 224 -18.48 -11.94 -26.15
N LYS A 225 -18.21 -12.75 -27.18
CA LYS A 225 -18.73 -12.53 -28.53
C LYS A 225 -20.06 -13.24 -28.79
N THR A 226 -20.84 -13.55 -27.78
CA THR A 226 -22.18 -14.13 -27.96
C THR A 226 -23.21 -13.27 -27.26
N ALA A 227 -24.20 -12.81 -28.03
CA ALA A 227 -25.38 -12.15 -27.51
C ALA A 227 -25.98 -12.96 -26.35
N GLY A 228 -26.14 -12.33 -25.18
CA GLY A 228 -26.75 -12.94 -23.98
C GLY A 228 -25.78 -13.44 -22.91
N GLY A 229 -24.47 -13.26 -23.04
CA GLY A 229 -23.51 -13.56 -21.98
C GLY A 229 -23.44 -12.44 -20.95
N THR A 230 -23.67 -12.74 -19.68
CA THR A 230 -23.44 -11.81 -18.56
C THR A 230 -21.98 -11.37 -18.57
N PRO A 231 -21.68 -10.07 -18.51
CA PRO A 231 -20.31 -9.60 -18.37
C PRO A 231 -19.68 -10.22 -17.13
N TYR A 232 -18.40 -10.57 -17.19
CA TYR A 232 -17.68 -11.00 -15.99
C TYR A 232 -17.58 -9.83 -15.04
N THR A 233 -18.09 -10.02 -13.85
CA THR A 233 -17.75 -9.18 -12.72
C THR A 233 -16.29 -9.41 -12.33
N GLU A 234 -15.55 -8.35 -12.15
CA GLU A 234 -14.24 -8.37 -11.52
C GLU A 234 -14.31 -9.21 -10.25
N GLN A 235 -13.54 -10.31 -10.19
CA GLN A 235 -13.49 -11.08 -8.96
C GLN A 235 -12.53 -10.38 -8.02
N THR A 236 -13.05 -9.91 -6.90
CA THR A 236 -12.22 -9.36 -5.83
C THR A 236 -11.45 -10.51 -5.17
N PRO A 237 -10.20 -10.29 -4.73
CA PRO A 237 -9.45 -11.30 -4.00
C PRO A 237 -10.04 -11.59 -2.61
N PHE A 238 -10.89 -10.71 -2.10
CA PHE A 238 -11.53 -10.82 -0.80
C PHE A 238 -12.92 -11.39 -0.91
N GLU A 239 -13.22 -12.41 -0.11
CA GLU A 239 -14.55 -13.03 -0.05
C GLU A 239 -14.99 -13.23 1.40
N GLY A 240 -16.26 -12.91 1.66
CA GLY A 240 -16.86 -12.99 2.98
C GLY A 240 -16.43 -11.84 3.91
N PRO A 241 -16.89 -11.84 5.16
CA PRO A 241 -16.52 -10.83 6.14
C PRO A 241 -15.05 -10.98 6.51
N THR A 242 -14.30 -9.89 6.41
CA THR A 242 -12.89 -9.83 6.84
C THR A 242 -12.83 -9.03 8.13
N ASN A 243 -12.95 -9.71 9.25
CA ASN A 243 -13.01 -9.11 10.57
C ASN A 243 -11.79 -9.50 11.39
N GLY A 244 -11.39 -8.62 12.29
CA GLY A 244 -10.27 -8.88 13.17
C GLY A 244 -10.23 -7.92 14.35
N HIS A 245 -9.29 -8.14 15.23
CA HIS A 245 -9.07 -7.31 16.39
C HIS A 245 -7.57 -7.22 16.72
N PHE A 246 -7.21 -6.17 17.44
CA PHE A 246 -5.87 -6.09 18.01
C PHE A 246 -5.75 -6.97 19.23
N VAL A 247 -4.62 -7.64 19.35
CA VAL A 247 -4.25 -8.46 20.49
C VAL A 247 -2.91 -7.97 21.03
N TYR A 248 -2.76 -7.95 22.34
CA TYR A 248 -1.52 -7.64 23.03
C TYR A 248 -1.44 -8.37 24.37
N ASP A 249 -0.23 -8.55 24.88
CA ASP A 249 -0.01 -9.25 26.13
C ASP A 249 -0.33 -8.32 27.33
N ALA A 250 -0.68 -8.91 28.46
CA ALA A 250 -0.94 -8.16 29.70
C ALA A 250 0.26 -7.29 30.07
N ASN A 251 -0.02 -6.07 30.51
CA ASN A 251 0.98 -5.08 30.94
C ASN A 251 2.01 -4.69 29.86
N SER A 252 1.71 -4.94 28.57
CA SER A 252 2.64 -4.68 27.48
C SER A 252 2.51 -3.30 26.87
N ILE A 253 1.35 -2.65 27.03
CA ILE A 253 1.08 -1.30 26.51
C ILE A 253 0.53 -0.39 27.63
N PRO A 254 0.72 0.93 27.52
CA PRO A 254 0.09 1.89 28.43
C PRO A 254 -1.44 1.80 28.34
N SER A 255 -2.11 1.65 29.47
CA SER A 255 -3.57 1.74 29.54
C SER A 255 -4.05 3.02 30.21
N THR A 256 -3.17 3.67 30.99
CA THR A 256 -3.44 4.97 31.60
C THR A 256 -2.26 5.90 31.47
N MET A 257 -2.55 7.19 31.41
CA MET A 257 -1.58 8.28 31.44
C MET A 257 -1.99 9.24 32.55
N THR A 258 -1.10 9.44 33.51
CA THR A 258 -1.37 10.28 34.68
C THR A 258 -0.60 11.60 34.56
N LEU A 259 -1.33 12.71 34.52
CA LEU A 259 -0.77 14.05 34.72
C LEU A 259 -0.85 14.37 36.20
N ASN A 260 0.30 14.44 36.88
CA ASN A 260 0.38 14.80 38.26
C ASN A 260 0.01 16.28 38.47
N ALA A 261 -1.09 16.54 39.15
CA ALA A 261 -1.61 17.88 39.34
C ALA A 261 -0.72 18.79 40.17
N THR A 262 0.19 18.23 40.96
CA THR A 262 1.08 19.01 41.86
C THR A 262 2.30 19.53 41.08
N ASN A 263 2.91 18.71 40.24
CA ASN A 263 4.19 19.04 39.60
C ASN A 263 4.18 19.04 38.06
N GLY A 264 3.04 18.75 37.45
CA GLY A 264 2.90 18.76 35.97
C GLY A 264 3.67 17.66 35.26
N THR A 265 4.07 16.58 35.93
CA THR A 265 4.70 15.44 35.25
C THR A 265 3.67 14.50 34.67
N ILE A 266 3.95 13.99 33.46
CA ILE A 266 3.11 12.98 32.79
C ILE A 266 3.81 11.62 32.89
N THR A 267 3.09 10.61 33.41
CA THR A 267 3.63 9.26 33.61
C THR A 267 2.69 8.22 32.98
N PRO A 268 3.16 7.37 32.08
CA PRO A 268 2.39 6.24 31.57
C PRO A 268 2.37 5.09 32.58
N THR A 269 1.27 4.35 32.62
CA THR A 269 1.16 3.12 33.40
C THR A 269 0.76 1.97 32.51
N ASN A 270 1.62 0.95 32.44
CA ASN A 270 1.38 -0.25 31.63
C ASN A 270 0.63 -1.27 32.49
N ASN A 271 -0.68 -1.18 32.50
CA ASN A 271 -1.57 -2.11 33.20
C ASN A 271 -2.65 -2.69 32.29
N SER A 272 -2.34 -2.78 30.99
CA SER A 272 -3.24 -3.38 30.01
C SER A 272 -3.54 -4.84 30.34
N VAL A 273 -4.79 -5.24 30.11
CA VAL A 273 -5.22 -6.62 30.30
C VAL A 273 -5.04 -7.37 28.97
N ALA A 274 -4.44 -8.57 29.01
CA ALA A 274 -4.24 -9.40 27.83
C ALA A 274 -5.56 -9.68 27.12
N GLY A 275 -5.53 -9.63 25.79
CA GLY A 275 -6.66 -10.04 24.97
C GLY A 275 -7.89 -9.14 25.11
N GLN A 276 -7.75 -7.89 25.53
CA GLN A 276 -8.87 -6.94 25.45
C GLN A 276 -9.33 -6.80 24.01
N THR A 277 -10.51 -7.36 23.74
CA THR A 277 -11.14 -7.43 22.43
C THR A 277 -12.01 -6.21 22.11
N ASN A 278 -11.91 -5.16 22.91
CA ASN A 278 -12.75 -3.98 22.75
C ASN A 278 -12.51 -3.22 21.44
N ASP A 279 -11.48 -3.62 20.73
CA ASP A 279 -10.97 -2.91 19.58
C ASP A 279 -11.23 -3.69 18.30
N PHE A 280 -12.49 -4.00 18.07
CA PHE A 280 -12.94 -4.68 16.88
C PHE A 280 -12.78 -3.75 15.67
N VAL A 281 -11.91 -4.14 14.75
CA VAL A 281 -11.76 -3.48 13.45
C VAL A 281 -12.62 -4.24 12.46
N SER A 282 -13.71 -3.64 12.01
CA SER A 282 -14.48 -4.19 10.91
C SER A 282 -14.05 -3.55 9.60
N PHE A 283 -13.87 -4.37 8.59
CA PHE A 283 -13.52 -3.91 7.25
C PHE A 283 -14.76 -3.87 6.38
N THR A 284 -15.02 -2.73 5.76
CA THR A 284 -16.13 -2.57 4.83
C THR A 284 -15.64 -2.21 3.44
N GLY A 285 -16.29 -2.84 2.47
CA GLY A 285 -16.12 -2.52 1.06
C GLY A 285 -14.81 -3.00 0.46
N ASN A 286 -14.86 -3.23 -0.84
CA ASN A 286 -13.68 -3.43 -1.68
C ASN A 286 -13.50 -2.20 -2.54
N GLU A 287 -12.46 -1.44 -2.30
CA GLU A 287 -12.02 -0.41 -3.23
C GLU A 287 -11.10 -1.07 -4.26
N VAL A 288 -11.32 -0.79 -5.53
CA VAL A 288 -10.50 -1.29 -6.63
C VAL A 288 -9.78 -0.13 -7.30
N ASP A 289 -8.46 -0.23 -7.36
CA ASP A 289 -7.60 0.70 -8.08
C ASP A 289 -6.72 -0.09 -9.06
N GLY A 290 -7.07 -0.05 -10.32
CA GLY A 290 -6.38 -0.83 -11.34
C GLY A 290 -6.41 -2.33 -11.05
N ASN A 291 -5.24 -2.91 -10.81
CA ASN A 291 -5.07 -4.33 -10.45
C ASN A 291 -4.99 -4.57 -8.93
N ASN A 292 -5.40 -3.60 -8.13
CA ASN A 292 -5.34 -3.69 -6.69
C ASN A 292 -6.74 -3.63 -6.09
N SER A 293 -6.99 -4.44 -5.09
CA SER A 293 -8.17 -4.34 -4.25
C SER A 293 -7.76 -4.05 -2.82
N TYR A 294 -8.56 -3.23 -2.15
CA TYR A 294 -8.31 -2.79 -0.79
C TYR A 294 -9.53 -3.04 0.10
N ILE A 295 -9.26 -3.37 1.35
CA ILE A 295 -10.22 -3.25 2.44
C ILE A 295 -9.57 -2.41 3.54
N SER A 296 -10.34 -1.54 4.16
CA SER A 296 -9.87 -0.63 5.20
C SER A 296 -10.73 -0.77 6.45
N SER A 297 -10.15 -0.52 7.62
CA SER A 297 -10.91 -0.49 8.86
C SER A 297 -11.93 0.64 8.84
N ASN A 298 -13.15 0.37 9.33
CA ASN A 298 -14.24 1.36 9.41
C ASN A 298 -13.94 2.45 10.42
N SER A 299 -13.27 2.06 11.52
CA SER A 299 -12.88 2.95 12.60
C SER A 299 -11.38 2.90 12.82
N ALA A 300 -10.87 3.94 13.43
CA ALA A 300 -9.51 3.95 13.95
C ALA A 300 -9.51 3.45 15.39
N MET A 301 -8.36 2.95 15.80
CA MET A 301 -8.06 2.65 17.19
C MET A 301 -7.14 3.71 17.77
N PHE A 302 -7.30 3.97 19.05
CA PHE A 302 -6.51 4.97 19.76
C PHE A 302 -5.62 4.29 20.79
N PHE A 303 -4.37 4.73 20.83
CA PHE A 303 -3.37 4.25 21.80
C PHE A 303 -2.71 5.43 22.48
N LEU A 304 -2.33 5.23 23.73
CA LEU A 304 -1.58 6.24 24.47
C LEU A 304 -0.19 6.46 23.86
N PRO A 305 0.35 7.69 23.91
CA PRO A 305 1.72 7.96 23.49
C PRO A 305 2.72 7.07 24.23
N GLY A 306 3.79 6.68 23.54
CA GLY A 306 4.78 5.75 24.08
C GLY A 306 4.41 4.27 23.90
N THR A 307 3.24 3.92 23.37
CA THR A 307 2.88 2.54 23.05
C THR A 307 3.88 1.96 22.05
N ASP A 308 4.49 0.83 22.42
CA ASP A 308 5.34 0.05 21.52
C ASP A 308 4.47 -0.72 20.53
N ILE A 309 4.50 -0.31 19.26
CA ILE A 309 3.66 -0.91 18.23
C ILE A 309 3.98 -2.39 17.97
N THR A 310 5.17 -2.87 18.34
CA THR A 310 5.54 -4.29 18.19
C THR A 310 4.81 -5.20 19.19
N LYS A 311 4.22 -4.62 20.22
CA LYS A 311 3.37 -5.33 21.20
C LYS A 311 1.96 -5.56 20.67
N LEU A 312 1.59 -4.87 19.60
CA LEU A 312 0.31 -5.02 18.93
C LEU A 312 0.43 -6.03 17.80
N LYS A 313 -0.53 -6.92 17.69
CA LYS A 313 -0.74 -7.76 16.51
C LYS A 313 -2.20 -7.73 16.12
N PHE A 314 -2.47 -7.71 14.84
CA PHE A 314 -3.81 -7.84 14.30
C PHE A 314 -4.14 -9.33 14.11
N GLN A 315 -5.24 -9.79 14.67
CA GLN A 315 -5.69 -11.16 14.54
C GLN A 315 -7.02 -11.23 13.79
N PHE A 316 -7.08 -12.03 12.73
CA PHE A 316 -8.33 -12.33 12.05
C PHE A 316 -9.18 -13.26 12.92
N LEU A 317 -10.47 -12.93 13.08
CA LEU A 317 -11.36 -13.69 13.96
C LEU A 317 -11.63 -15.09 13.41
N SER A 318 -11.52 -16.09 14.26
CA SER A 318 -11.87 -17.47 13.92
C SER A 318 -13.37 -17.59 13.68
N GLY A 319 -13.76 -18.29 12.60
CA GLY A 319 -15.15 -18.60 12.28
C GLY A 319 -15.94 -17.51 11.54
N ILE A 320 -15.47 -16.24 11.54
CA ILE A 320 -16.14 -15.15 10.84
C ILE A 320 -15.27 -14.42 9.82
N SER A 321 -13.95 -14.62 9.85
CA SER A 321 -13.06 -14.09 8.83
C SER A 321 -13.26 -14.80 7.50
N GLY A 322 -13.30 -14.02 6.42
CA GLY A 322 -13.43 -14.53 5.06
C GLY A 322 -12.16 -15.16 4.50
N THR A 323 -12.01 -15.05 3.20
CA THR A 323 -10.85 -15.55 2.47
C THR A 323 -10.14 -14.44 1.73
N ILE A 324 -8.83 -14.61 1.50
CA ILE A 324 -8.04 -13.84 0.54
C ILE A 324 -7.52 -14.84 -0.49
N TYR A 325 -7.75 -14.59 -1.78
CA TYR A 325 -7.42 -15.53 -2.87
C TYR A 325 -8.02 -16.93 -2.64
N LYS A 326 -9.25 -17.01 -2.14
CA LYS A 326 -9.93 -18.27 -1.75
C LYS A 326 -9.20 -19.05 -0.64
N LYS A 327 -8.23 -18.46 0.02
CA LYS A 327 -7.49 -19.07 1.13
C LYS A 327 -8.01 -18.52 2.45
N THR A 328 -8.32 -19.43 3.38
CA THR A 328 -8.81 -19.05 4.72
C THR A 328 -7.75 -18.28 5.50
N ILE A 329 -8.16 -17.15 6.07
CA ILE A 329 -7.34 -16.30 6.93
C ILE A 329 -7.80 -16.35 8.41
N ALA A 330 -8.88 -17.05 8.72
CA ALA A 330 -9.42 -17.15 10.07
C ALA A 330 -8.37 -17.60 11.09
N GLY A 331 -8.27 -16.88 12.20
CA GLY A 331 -7.30 -17.15 13.28
C GLY A 331 -5.85 -16.78 12.96
N LYS A 332 -5.55 -16.30 11.74
CA LYS A 332 -4.21 -15.83 11.39
C LYS A 332 -3.93 -14.48 12.03
N SER A 333 -2.65 -14.17 12.24
CA SER A 333 -2.22 -12.89 12.84
C SER A 333 -1.18 -12.21 11.95
N LEU A 334 -1.22 -10.89 11.95
CA LEU A 334 -0.23 -10.00 11.36
C LEU A 334 0.56 -9.34 12.49
N LYS A 335 1.87 -9.40 12.44
CA LYS A 335 2.77 -8.86 13.46
C LYS A 335 3.54 -7.66 12.91
N ILE A 336 3.83 -6.72 13.78
CA ILE A 336 4.71 -5.60 13.50
C ILE A 336 6.03 -5.89 14.22
N SER A 337 7.09 -6.19 13.47
CA SER A 337 8.33 -6.73 14.07
C SER A 337 9.34 -5.65 14.45
N ASN A 338 9.30 -4.48 13.83
CA ASN A 338 10.27 -3.43 14.05
C ASN A 338 9.71 -2.31 14.93
N PRO A 339 10.35 -1.99 16.08
CA PRO A 339 9.86 -0.97 16.99
C PRO A 339 10.03 0.45 16.40
N ILE A 340 9.18 1.35 16.86
CA ILE A 340 9.30 2.78 16.62
C ILE A 340 10.05 3.38 17.82
N THR A 341 11.13 4.12 17.56
CA THR A 341 11.87 4.80 18.62
C THR A 341 10.95 5.77 19.40
N GLY A 342 10.81 5.55 20.69
CA GLY A 342 9.92 6.32 21.57
C GLY A 342 8.44 5.92 21.49
N GLY A 343 8.10 4.85 20.77
CA GLY A 343 6.73 4.36 20.61
C GLY A 343 5.85 5.25 19.72
N LEU A 344 4.55 5.04 19.79
CA LEU A 344 3.56 5.86 19.10
C LEU A 344 3.55 7.29 19.67
N LYS A 345 3.43 8.30 18.82
CA LYS A 345 3.51 9.72 19.20
C LYS A 345 2.11 10.32 19.34
N SER A 346 1.97 11.25 20.29
CA SER A 346 0.76 12.06 20.46
C SER A 346 0.41 12.82 19.18
N GLY A 347 -0.86 12.76 18.77
CA GLY A 347 -1.38 13.50 17.62
C GLY A 347 -0.96 12.98 16.25
N TYR A 348 -0.33 11.80 16.18
CA TYR A 348 0.04 11.18 14.91
C TYR A 348 -0.99 10.13 14.50
N GLU A 349 -1.25 10.06 13.20
CA GLU A 349 -2.00 8.97 12.60
C GLU A 349 -1.02 7.94 12.01
N TYR A 350 -1.29 6.67 12.28
CA TYR A 350 -0.55 5.53 11.78
C TYR A 350 -1.49 4.68 10.94
N THR A 351 -1.02 4.27 9.77
CA THR A 351 -1.70 3.25 8.97
C THR A 351 -0.85 1.99 8.96
N VAL A 352 -1.38 0.92 9.49
CA VAL A 352 -0.82 -0.42 9.32
C VAL A 352 -1.31 -0.94 7.98
N SER A 353 -0.47 -0.80 6.96
CA SER A 353 -0.75 -1.21 5.59
C SER A 353 -0.19 -2.60 5.34
N THR A 354 -1.06 -3.55 5.06
CA THR A 354 -0.69 -4.93 4.79
C THR A 354 -0.90 -5.23 3.32
N THR A 355 0.14 -5.67 2.61
CA THR A 355 0.02 -6.21 1.26
C THR A 355 0.10 -7.73 1.32
N VAL A 356 -0.97 -8.41 0.93
CA VAL A 356 -1.03 -9.87 0.89
C VAL A 356 -0.61 -10.37 -0.48
N TYR A 357 0.38 -11.25 -0.50
CA TYR A 357 0.90 -11.91 -1.68
C TYR A 357 0.51 -13.38 -1.70
N TYR A 358 0.27 -13.91 -2.89
CA TYR A 358 0.27 -15.34 -3.12
C TYR A 358 1.72 -15.81 -3.27
N THR A 359 2.16 -16.76 -2.43
CA THR A 359 3.57 -17.15 -2.31
C THR A 359 4.08 -17.83 -3.57
N ALA A 360 5.17 -17.32 -4.13
CA ALA A 360 5.94 -17.91 -5.21
C ALA A 360 7.39 -17.43 -5.17
N THR A 361 8.27 -18.16 -5.82
CA THR A 361 9.69 -17.80 -5.92
C THR A 361 9.95 -16.94 -7.16
N TYR A 362 10.59 -15.80 -6.98
CA TYR A 362 11.01 -14.88 -8.03
C TYR A 362 12.52 -14.84 -8.16
N LEU A 363 12.99 -14.64 -9.38
CA LEU A 363 14.35 -14.26 -9.66
C LEU A 363 14.41 -12.72 -9.62
N PHE A 364 15.36 -12.18 -8.86
CA PHE A 364 15.62 -10.75 -8.79
C PHE A 364 16.77 -10.33 -9.71
N SER A 365 16.87 -9.03 -10.01
CA SER A 365 17.85 -8.47 -10.93
C SER A 365 19.32 -8.66 -10.50
N ASP A 366 19.56 -9.00 -9.24
CA ASP A 366 20.87 -9.31 -8.66
C ASP A 366 21.24 -10.81 -8.71
N GLY A 367 20.38 -11.63 -9.28
CA GLY A 367 20.57 -13.10 -9.37
C GLY A 367 20.14 -13.86 -8.12
N THR A 368 19.62 -13.19 -7.11
CA THR A 368 19.06 -13.85 -5.93
C THR A 368 17.61 -14.27 -6.15
N GLU A 369 17.15 -15.23 -5.35
CA GLU A 369 15.78 -15.70 -5.35
C GLU A 369 15.06 -15.32 -4.06
N GLY A 370 13.74 -15.28 -4.11
CA GLY A 370 12.90 -15.07 -2.93
C GLY A 370 11.43 -14.79 -3.27
N THR A 371 10.65 -14.53 -2.24
CA THR A 371 9.23 -14.20 -2.37
C THR A 371 9.02 -12.69 -2.46
N MET A 372 7.82 -12.27 -2.83
CA MET A 372 7.49 -10.83 -2.90
C MET A 372 7.47 -10.17 -1.52
N GLY A 373 7.08 -10.89 -0.48
CA GLY A 373 7.09 -10.36 0.88
C GLY A 373 8.50 -10.04 1.38
N ASN A 374 9.49 -10.85 1.01
CA ASN A 374 10.87 -10.67 1.45
C ASN A 374 11.79 -10.00 0.39
N LYS A 375 11.22 -9.41 -0.65
CA LYS A 375 12.02 -8.80 -1.74
C LYS A 375 12.91 -7.65 -1.28
N GLY A 376 12.54 -6.93 -0.23
CA GLY A 376 13.24 -5.70 0.17
C GLY A 376 13.32 -4.69 -0.98
N ASN A 377 14.51 -4.18 -1.25
CA ASN A 377 14.77 -3.24 -2.35
C ASN A 377 15.09 -3.92 -3.69
N ARG A 378 15.10 -5.26 -3.73
CA ARG A 378 15.40 -6.02 -4.95
C ARG A 378 14.27 -5.88 -5.97
N THR A 379 14.61 -5.89 -7.24
CA THR A 379 13.64 -5.81 -8.34
C THR A 379 13.37 -7.20 -8.90
N PRO A 380 12.14 -7.72 -8.84
CA PRO A 380 11.79 -8.98 -9.48
C PRO A 380 11.84 -8.81 -11.01
N ILE A 381 12.43 -9.78 -11.70
CA ILE A 381 12.55 -9.78 -13.17
C ILE A 381 11.88 -10.97 -13.83
N ALA A 382 11.74 -12.07 -13.10
CA ALA A 382 11.13 -13.29 -13.60
C ALA A 382 10.51 -14.10 -12.46
N LEU A 383 9.59 -15.00 -12.81
CA LEU A 383 9.00 -15.98 -11.90
C LEU A 383 9.68 -17.32 -12.14
N TYR A 384 10.25 -17.92 -11.08
CA TYR A 384 10.87 -19.24 -11.14
C TYR A 384 9.85 -20.31 -11.56
N VAL A 385 10.23 -21.18 -12.48
CA VAL A 385 9.32 -22.17 -13.06
C VAL A 385 9.87 -23.60 -13.09
N GLY A 386 11.08 -23.83 -12.62
CA GLY A 386 11.61 -25.18 -12.53
C GLY A 386 13.13 -25.28 -12.64
N THR A 387 13.59 -26.53 -12.55
CA THR A 387 15.02 -26.89 -12.75
C THR A 387 15.10 -28.10 -13.67
N HIS A 388 15.92 -28.02 -14.70
CA HIS A 388 16.19 -29.13 -15.61
C HIS A 388 17.68 -29.19 -15.99
N ASN A 389 18.27 -30.37 -16.01
CA ASN A 389 19.69 -30.59 -16.32
C ASN A 389 20.66 -29.67 -15.53
N GLY A 390 20.35 -29.42 -14.26
CA GLY A 390 21.18 -28.58 -13.39
C GLY A 390 21.04 -27.07 -13.60
N HIS A 391 20.20 -26.64 -14.52
CA HIS A 391 19.88 -25.23 -14.74
C HIS A 391 18.50 -24.89 -14.19
N LYS A 392 18.40 -23.73 -13.55
CA LYS A 392 17.13 -23.15 -13.15
C LYS A 392 16.56 -22.30 -14.29
N PHE A 393 15.24 -22.30 -14.39
CA PHE A 393 14.50 -21.51 -15.38
C PHE A 393 13.54 -20.56 -14.71
N ALA A 394 13.41 -19.38 -15.30
CA ALA A 394 12.42 -18.41 -14.87
C ALA A 394 11.75 -17.77 -16.09
N ILE A 395 10.44 -17.54 -15.99
CA ILE A 395 9.61 -16.89 -17.01
C ILE A 395 9.58 -15.39 -16.79
N ALA A 396 9.77 -14.61 -17.84
CA ALA A 396 9.71 -13.15 -17.82
C ALA A 396 8.38 -12.63 -17.28
N LEU A 397 8.40 -11.53 -16.54
CA LEU A 397 7.19 -10.91 -15.98
C LEU A 397 6.31 -10.23 -17.04
N ASN A 398 6.87 -9.88 -18.18
CA ASN A 398 6.16 -9.21 -19.29
C ASN A 398 6.44 -9.91 -20.62
N ASP A 399 5.55 -9.67 -21.60
CA ASP A 399 5.77 -10.13 -22.96
C ASP A 399 6.93 -9.38 -23.63
N ALA A 400 7.69 -10.10 -24.45
CA ALA A 400 8.71 -9.50 -25.27
C ALA A 400 8.09 -8.65 -26.40
N LYS A 401 8.71 -7.52 -26.68
CA LYS A 401 8.27 -6.60 -27.75
C LYS A 401 8.86 -7.01 -29.08
N TYR A 402 8.02 -7.10 -30.10
CA TYR A 402 8.50 -7.27 -31.46
C TYR A 402 8.97 -5.94 -32.03
N PRO A 403 10.11 -5.92 -32.73
CA PRO A 403 10.52 -4.73 -33.47
C PRO A 403 9.54 -4.52 -34.65
N LYS A 404 8.80 -3.41 -34.63
CA LYS A 404 7.94 -3.04 -35.76
C LYS A 404 8.80 -2.70 -36.98
N PRO A 405 8.42 -3.11 -38.20
CA PRO A 405 8.92 -2.47 -39.40
C PRO A 405 8.52 -0.99 -39.35
N GLY A 406 9.49 -0.07 -39.17
CA GLY A 406 9.24 1.36 -39.05
C GLY A 406 9.51 1.98 -37.68
N GLY A 407 10.08 1.24 -36.73
CA GLY A 407 10.71 1.83 -35.53
C GLY A 407 9.80 2.29 -34.40
N GLN A 408 8.50 2.02 -34.45
CA GLN A 408 7.62 2.33 -33.31
C GLN A 408 7.36 1.08 -32.50
N GLY A 409 7.95 1.00 -31.31
CA GLY A 409 7.72 -0.05 -30.32
C GLY A 409 6.28 -0.01 -29.82
N SER A 410 5.40 -0.79 -30.41
CA SER A 410 4.09 -1.07 -29.86
C SER A 410 3.99 -2.55 -29.50
N TRP A 411 3.14 -2.83 -28.51
CA TRP A 411 2.65 -4.14 -28.17
C TRP A 411 2.16 -4.83 -29.46
N TYR A 412 2.86 -5.86 -29.90
CA TYR A 412 2.54 -6.45 -31.18
C TYR A 412 2.74 -7.96 -31.12
N LEU A 413 1.72 -8.67 -31.53
CA LEU A 413 1.82 -10.09 -31.84
C LEU A 413 2.56 -10.23 -33.16
N GLY A 414 3.57 -11.08 -33.24
CA GLY A 414 4.39 -11.28 -34.42
C GLY A 414 4.44 -12.74 -34.87
N PRO A 415 4.92 -13.03 -36.04
CA PRO A 415 5.11 -14.39 -36.50
C PRO A 415 6.22 -15.10 -35.73
N TRP A 416 6.16 -16.42 -35.71
CA TRP A 416 7.25 -17.23 -35.17
C TRP A 416 8.52 -17.04 -36.01
N SER A 417 8.38 -17.09 -37.32
CA SER A 417 9.43 -16.80 -38.29
C SER A 417 8.84 -16.39 -39.65
N ARG A 418 9.40 -15.34 -40.24
CA ARG A 418 9.14 -14.99 -41.64
C ARG A 418 9.79 -15.95 -42.60
N ASN A 419 10.75 -16.74 -42.14
CA ASN A 419 11.44 -17.74 -42.91
C ASN A 419 10.94 -19.15 -42.58
N ASN A 420 10.02 -19.66 -43.39
CA ASN A 420 9.41 -20.98 -43.18
C ASN A 420 10.39 -22.16 -43.31
N SER A 421 11.61 -21.98 -43.82
CA SER A 421 12.54 -23.05 -44.09
C SER A 421 13.35 -23.48 -42.87
N ASN A 422 13.21 -22.79 -41.71
CA ASN A 422 13.99 -23.10 -40.54
C ASN A 422 13.28 -23.98 -39.55
N ASN A 423 13.98 -25.00 -39.14
CA ASN A 423 13.56 -25.91 -38.08
C ASN A 423 14.28 -25.61 -36.78
N ALA A 424 13.51 -25.50 -35.75
CA ALA A 424 13.88 -25.88 -34.42
C ALA A 424 13.71 -27.40 -34.27
N THR A 425 13.71 -27.91 -33.08
CA THR A 425 13.41 -29.32 -32.84
C THR A 425 12.13 -29.75 -33.54
N TYR A 426 12.24 -30.77 -34.37
CA TYR A 426 11.10 -31.31 -35.11
C TYR A 426 10.37 -32.35 -34.26
N LEU A 427 9.10 -32.13 -34.05
CA LEU A 427 8.21 -33.07 -33.38
C LEU A 427 7.31 -33.73 -34.41
N ASN A 428 7.46 -35.05 -34.53
CA ASN A 428 6.62 -35.87 -35.43
C ASN A 428 5.21 -36.07 -34.84
N ASN A 429 5.12 -36.14 -33.53
CA ASN A 429 3.86 -36.34 -32.83
C ASN A 429 3.92 -35.71 -31.44
N ILE A 430 3.24 -34.59 -31.26
CA ILE A 430 3.16 -33.84 -30.00
C ILE A 430 2.49 -34.65 -28.86
N ASN A 431 1.78 -35.71 -29.18
CA ASN A 431 1.05 -36.50 -28.19
C ASN A 431 1.87 -37.62 -27.57
N THR A 432 2.94 -38.09 -28.22
CA THR A 432 3.72 -39.28 -27.80
C THR A 432 5.19 -38.97 -27.65
N GLN A 433 5.66 -37.81 -28.06
CA GLN A 433 7.06 -37.47 -28.05
C GLN A 433 7.47 -36.91 -26.69
N THR A 434 8.64 -37.30 -26.20
CA THR A 434 9.24 -36.74 -24.99
C THR A 434 9.55 -35.26 -25.24
N PRO A 435 9.09 -34.35 -24.38
CA PRO A 435 9.40 -32.93 -24.53
C PRO A 435 10.89 -32.69 -24.42
N LYS A 436 11.39 -31.73 -25.16
CA LYS A 436 12.77 -31.27 -25.07
C LYS A 436 12.82 -29.96 -24.31
N TYR A 437 13.98 -29.72 -23.70
CA TYR A 437 14.29 -28.55 -22.88
C TYR A 437 15.45 -27.81 -23.53
N ASP A 438 15.31 -27.53 -24.85
CA ASP A 438 16.38 -27.00 -25.71
C ASP A 438 16.06 -25.62 -26.28
N GLY A 439 15.18 -24.87 -25.64
CA GLY A 439 14.81 -23.52 -26.09
C GLY A 439 16.00 -22.56 -26.15
N TYR A 440 16.91 -22.66 -25.19
CA TYR A 440 18.14 -21.87 -25.16
C TYR A 440 19.06 -22.23 -26.34
N GLU A 441 19.35 -23.51 -26.52
CA GLU A 441 20.19 -24.04 -27.61
C GLU A 441 19.59 -23.67 -28.97
N THR A 442 18.29 -23.90 -29.12
CA THR A 442 17.56 -23.53 -30.36
C THR A 442 17.63 -22.03 -30.67
N THR A 443 17.69 -21.20 -29.65
CA THR A 443 17.80 -19.72 -29.81
C THR A 443 19.22 -19.28 -30.16
N TYR A 444 20.25 -19.87 -29.54
CA TYR A 444 21.62 -19.35 -29.58
C TYR A 444 22.62 -20.20 -30.34
N GLU A 445 22.34 -21.45 -30.65
CA GLU A 445 23.27 -22.30 -31.39
C GLU A 445 22.99 -22.31 -32.88
N SER A 446 24.05 -22.21 -33.68
CA SER A 446 23.95 -22.17 -35.13
C SER A 446 23.54 -23.50 -35.77
N ASN A 447 23.89 -24.64 -35.15
CA ASN A 447 23.58 -25.98 -35.60
C ASN A 447 22.08 -26.34 -35.49
N THR A 448 21.32 -25.61 -34.71
CA THR A 448 19.85 -25.78 -34.60
C THR A 448 19.09 -25.08 -35.73
N THR A 449 19.79 -24.42 -36.65
CA THR A 449 19.21 -23.75 -37.78
C THR A 449 19.31 -24.64 -39.03
N TRP A 450 18.18 -25.22 -39.46
CA TRP A 450 18.15 -26.07 -40.65
C TRP A 450 18.44 -25.23 -41.90
N ALA A 451 19.38 -25.71 -42.76
CA ALA A 451 19.76 -25.11 -44.02
C ALA A 451 20.49 -23.75 -43.98
N ASN A 452 21.03 -23.33 -42.85
CA ASN A 452 21.86 -22.12 -42.71
C ASN A 452 21.52 -20.95 -43.70
N PRO A 453 20.26 -20.52 -43.83
CA PRO A 453 19.90 -19.46 -44.76
C PRO A 453 20.42 -18.08 -44.37
N SER A 454 21.04 -17.96 -43.21
CA SER A 454 21.50 -16.71 -42.62
C SER A 454 23.03 -16.56 -42.58
N GLY A 455 23.77 -17.42 -43.28
CA GLY A 455 25.23 -17.33 -43.27
C GLY A 455 25.87 -17.58 -41.90
N GLY A 456 25.35 -18.52 -41.10
CA GLY A 456 25.85 -18.86 -39.77
C GLY A 456 25.33 -18.00 -38.59
N LYS A 457 24.38 -17.12 -38.86
CA LYS A 457 23.78 -16.33 -37.78
C LYS A 457 22.79 -17.16 -36.94
N VAL A 458 22.92 -17.09 -35.63
CA VAL A 458 21.97 -17.69 -34.69
C VAL A 458 20.62 -16.99 -34.78
N LYS A 459 19.52 -17.69 -34.41
CA LYS A 459 18.16 -17.12 -34.47
C LYS A 459 17.99 -15.89 -33.58
N ALA A 460 18.68 -15.86 -32.43
CA ALA A 460 18.69 -14.70 -31.52
C ALA A 460 19.04 -13.38 -32.20
N ASN A 461 19.93 -13.42 -33.20
CA ASN A 461 20.45 -12.21 -33.88
C ASN A 461 19.85 -12.00 -35.27
N ASN A 462 18.83 -12.76 -35.64
CA ASN A 462 18.22 -12.68 -36.95
C ASN A 462 16.76 -12.23 -36.85
N PRO A 463 16.43 -10.99 -37.27
CA PRO A 463 15.08 -10.44 -37.18
C PRO A 463 14.06 -11.18 -38.05
N ASN A 464 14.47 -12.08 -38.94
CA ASN A 464 13.55 -12.96 -39.69
C ASN A 464 13.02 -14.11 -38.83
N PHE A 465 13.57 -14.32 -37.65
CA PHE A 465 13.06 -15.23 -36.61
C PHE A 465 12.42 -14.41 -35.51
N ASP A 466 11.30 -13.80 -35.83
CA ASP A 466 10.68 -12.75 -35.01
C ASP A 466 10.54 -13.13 -33.52
N ALA A 467 10.01 -14.32 -33.21
CA ALA A 467 9.80 -14.76 -31.83
C ALA A 467 11.12 -15.00 -31.09
N PHE A 468 12.10 -15.61 -31.74
CA PHE A 468 13.43 -15.84 -31.14
C PHE A 468 14.17 -14.53 -30.92
N TYR A 469 14.11 -13.63 -31.91
CA TYR A 469 14.71 -12.31 -31.82
C TYR A 469 14.08 -11.50 -30.69
N ALA A 470 12.75 -11.47 -30.62
CA ALA A 470 12.03 -10.77 -29.55
C ALA A 470 12.38 -11.32 -28.17
N ALA A 471 12.42 -12.65 -28.01
CA ALA A 471 12.80 -13.27 -26.75
C ALA A 471 14.25 -12.95 -26.36
N ALA A 472 15.20 -13.07 -27.29
CA ALA A 472 16.61 -12.81 -27.03
C ALA A 472 16.91 -11.35 -26.71
N HIS A 473 16.09 -10.41 -27.17
CA HIS A 473 16.19 -8.97 -26.91
C HIS A 473 15.20 -8.47 -25.85
N TYR A 474 14.58 -9.38 -25.10
CA TYR A 474 13.74 -8.98 -23.96
C TYR A 474 14.58 -8.22 -22.92
N SER A 475 14.02 -7.13 -22.40
CA SER A 475 14.60 -6.37 -21.32
C SER A 475 13.59 -6.26 -20.16
N PRO A 476 13.99 -6.64 -18.95
CA PRO A 476 13.13 -6.46 -17.77
C PRO A 476 13.08 -4.98 -17.30
N GLY A 477 13.73 -4.05 -18.00
CA GLY A 477 13.77 -2.62 -17.65
C GLY A 477 14.80 -2.27 -16.57
N VAL A 478 15.59 -3.23 -16.12
CA VAL A 478 16.67 -3.06 -15.13
C VAL A 478 17.92 -3.82 -15.56
N THR A 479 19.09 -3.38 -15.12
CA THR A 479 20.36 -4.06 -15.37
C THR A 479 20.44 -5.34 -14.56
N LEU A 480 20.85 -6.44 -15.19
CA LEU A 480 21.15 -7.70 -14.52
C LEU A 480 22.54 -7.61 -13.86
N THR A 481 22.64 -8.08 -12.62
CA THR A 481 23.88 -8.07 -11.84
C THR A 481 24.10 -9.43 -11.14
N GLY A 482 25.20 -9.55 -10.39
CA GLY A 482 25.49 -10.77 -9.64
C GLY A 482 25.67 -11.99 -10.56
N SER A 483 25.14 -13.12 -10.16
CA SER A 483 25.28 -14.41 -10.89
C SER A 483 24.64 -14.39 -12.28
N ILE A 484 23.71 -13.49 -12.54
CA ILE A 484 22.95 -13.39 -13.80
C ILE A 484 23.39 -12.23 -14.71
N ALA A 485 24.50 -11.54 -14.40
CA ALA A 485 24.96 -10.39 -15.18
C ALA A 485 25.10 -10.66 -16.69
N ASN A 486 25.46 -11.91 -17.05
CA ASN A 486 25.63 -12.37 -18.44
C ASN A 486 24.54 -13.35 -18.90
N ALA A 487 23.51 -13.55 -18.09
CA ALA A 487 22.42 -14.44 -18.46
C ALA A 487 21.64 -13.90 -19.67
N LYS A 488 21.16 -14.80 -20.50
CA LYS A 488 20.49 -14.45 -21.75
C LYS A 488 19.04 -14.93 -21.72
N TRP A 489 18.16 -14.10 -22.24
CA TRP A 489 16.77 -14.41 -22.48
C TRP A 489 16.60 -15.20 -23.78
N TYR A 490 15.69 -16.14 -23.84
CA TYR A 490 15.50 -17.01 -24.99
C TYR A 490 14.03 -17.40 -25.20
N LEU A 491 13.70 -17.92 -26.36
CA LEU A 491 12.39 -18.48 -26.64
C LEU A 491 12.28 -19.87 -26.02
N PRO A 492 11.37 -20.13 -25.08
CA PRO A 492 11.27 -21.40 -24.39
C PRO A 492 10.78 -22.52 -25.31
N SER A 493 11.25 -23.72 -25.05
CA SER A 493 10.73 -24.94 -25.63
C SER A 493 9.40 -25.35 -25.01
N TRP A 494 8.72 -26.28 -25.60
CA TRP A 494 7.49 -26.86 -25.08
C TRP A 494 7.68 -27.53 -23.71
N GLY A 495 8.80 -28.25 -23.51
CA GLY A 495 9.10 -28.87 -22.23
C GLY A 495 9.29 -27.86 -21.09
N GLU A 496 9.93 -26.72 -21.37
CA GLU A 496 10.10 -25.64 -20.40
C GLU A 496 8.75 -24.98 -20.04
N TRP A 497 7.82 -24.88 -20.98
CA TRP A 497 6.46 -24.47 -20.70
C TRP A 497 5.70 -25.51 -19.85
N ASP A 498 5.93 -26.80 -20.05
CA ASP A 498 5.32 -27.84 -19.23
C ASP A 498 5.77 -27.72 -17.76
N ASP A 499 7.06 -27.48 -17.53
CA ASP A 499 7.57 -27.25 -16.19
C ASP A 499 6.98 -25.98 -15.56
N ALA A 500 6.82 -24.92 -16.34
CA ALA A 500 6.14 -23.70 -15.89
C ALA A 500 4.71 -23.99 -15.42
N TYR A 501 3.95 -24.74 -16.18
CA TYR A 501 2.58 -25.10 -15.82
C TYR A 501 2.50 -25.97 -14.58
N ARG A 502 3.37 -26.95 -14.45
CA ARG A 502 3.42 -27.78 -13.24
C ARG A 502 3.79 -26.96 -12.00
N THR A 503 4.72 -26.03 -12.14
CA THR A 503 5.08 -25.10 -11.06
C THR A 503 3.91 -24.20 -10.68
N PHE A 504 3.08 -23.81 -11.64
CA PHE A 504 1.86 -23.04 -11.39
C PHE A 504 0.70 -23.86 -10.82
N GLY A 505 0.89 -25.16 -10.58
CA GLY A 505 -0.11 -26.05 -10.01
C GLY A 505 -1.10 -26.63 -11.01
N PHE A 506 -0.79 -26.57 -12.31
CA PHE A 506 -1.51 -27.30 -13.34
C PHE A 506 -0.93 -28.70 -13.54
N GLU A 507 -1.66 -29.55 -14.24
CA GLU A 507 -1.13 -30.82 -14.71
C GLU A 507 -0.16 -30.61 -15.89
N SER A 508 0.60 -31.68 -16.19
CA SER A 508 1.45 -31.71 -17.39
C SER A 508 0.63 -31.51 -18.66
N ILE A 509 1.15 -30.70 -19.57
CA ILE A 509 0.58 -30.52 -20.91
C ILE A 509 1.02 -31.59 -21.90
N ILE A 510 1.92 -32.47 -21.49
CA ILE A 510 2.47 -33.54 -22.33
C ILE A 510 1.40 -34.58 -22.63
N GLY A 511 1.27 -34.94 -23.92
CA GLY A 511 0.35 -36.00 -24.36
C GLY A 511 -1.14 -35.59 -24.39
N LYS A 512 -1.47 -34.33 -24.17
CA LYS A 512 -2.86 -33.85 -24.17
C LYS A 512 -3.21 -33.17 -25.49
N LYS A 513 -4.26 -33.67 -26.15
CA LYS A 513 -4.74 -33.17 -27.44
C LYS A 513 -5.74 -32.04 -27.36
N GLU A 514 -5.76 -31.23 -28.41
CA GLU A 514 -6.54 -30.02 -28.63
C GLU A 514 -8.07 -30.19 -28.58
N LYS A 515 -8.59 -31.39 -28.81
CA LYS A 515 -10.03 -31.59 -28.96
C LYS A 515 -10.61 -32.44 -27.85
N ASN A 516 -11.44 -31.85 -27.01
CA ASN A 516 -12.40 -32.44 -26.09
C ASN A 516 -11.90 -32.92 -24.70
N ASP A 517 -10.63 -32.80 -24.37
CA ASP A 517 -10.21 -33.15 -23.02
C ASP A 517 -10.34 -31.94 -22.10
N GLU A 518 -11.52 -31.81 -21.47
CA GLU A 518 -11.85 -30.79 -20.47
C GLU A 518 -11.09 -30.99 -19.12
N VAL A 519 -10.12 -31.87 -19.09
CA VAL A 519 -9.46 -32.41 -17.89
C VAL A 519 -8.32 -31.55 -17.37
N TRP A 520 -8.04 -30.42 -17.98
CA TRP A 520 -6.85 -29.61 -17.72
C TRP A 520 -6.98 -28.62 -16.56
N TYR A 521 -8.11 -28.62 -15.88
CA TYR A 521 -8.41 -27.61 -14.89
C TYR A 521 -8.50 -28.17 -13.52
N SER A 522 -7.71 -27.58 -12.66
CA SER A 522 -8.04 -27.63 -11.26
C SER A 522 -9.17 -26.64 -10.89
N SER A 523 -9.27 -25.49 -11.50
CA SER A 523 -10.37 -24.51 -11.33
C SER A 523 -10.08 -23.16 -12.00
N ASP A 524 -11.10 -22.33 -12.22
CA ASP A 524 -10.95 -20.89 -12.54
C ASP A 524 -10.02 -20.17 -11.57
N LEU A 525 -9.99 -20.62 -10.31
CA LEU A 525 -9.14 -20.12 -9.27
C LEU A 525 -7.65 -20.25 -9.60
N GLN A 526 -7.21 -21.42 -10.08
CA GLN A 526 -5.78 -21.65 -10.36
C GLN A 526 -5.28 -20.69 -11.44
N TYR A 527 -6.08 -20.46 -12.46
CA TYR A 527 -5.74 -19.49 -13.49
C TYR A 527 -5.62 -18.08 -12.92
N GLN A 528 -6.56 -17.66 -12.07
CA GLN A 528 -6.52 -16.36 -11.42
C GLN A 528 -5.26 -16.19 -10.56
N LEU A 529 -4.92 -17.21 -9.78
CA LEU A 529 -3.72 -17.21 -8.95
C LEU A 529 -2.45 -17.06 -9.77
N VAL A 530 -2.36 -17.74 -10.91
CA VAL A 530 -1.21 -17.58 -11.83
C VAL A 530 -1.10 -16.15 -12.35
N GLN A 531 -2.22 -15.53 -12.74
CA GLN A 531 -2.19 -14.13 -13.19
C GLN A 531 -1.76 -13.18 -12.05
N ILE A 532 -2.20 -13.45 -10.83
CA ILE A 532 -1.79 -12.69 -9.64
C ILE A 532 -0.28 -12.76 -9.42
N LEU A 533 0.36 -13.92 -9.67
CA LEU A 533 1.81 -14.06 -9.55
C LEU A 533 2.58 -13.06 -10.43
N PHE A 534 2.12 -12.79 -11.63
CA PHE A 534 2.73 -11.77 -12.49
C PHE A 534 2.39 -10.35 -12.00
N LEU A 535 1.13 -10.07 -11.69
CA LEU A 535 0.66 -8.75 -11.28
C LEU A 535 1.31 -8.26 -9.98
N GLN A 536 1.46 -9.12 -8.99
CA GLN A 536 2.06 -8.75 -7.70
C GLN A 536 3.55 -8.40 -7.82
N ALA A 537 4.22 -8.88 -8.87
CA ALA A 537 5.60 -8.54 -9.20
C ALA A 537 5.72 -7.32 -10.14
N GLY A 538 4.61 -6.67 -10.45
CA GLY A 538 4.58 -5.52 -11.37
C GLY A 538 4.61 -5.88 -12.84
N GLY A 539 4.40 -7.16 -13.17
CA GLY A 539 4.32 -7.67 -14.54
C GLY A 539 2.90 -7.65 -15.11
N SER A 540 2.75 -8.19 -16.30
CA SER A 540 1.47 -8.38 -16.99
C SER A 540 1.01 -9.82 -16.95
N PRO A 541 -0.30 -10.10 -16.89
CA PRO A 541 -0.82 -11.45 -16.99
C PRO A 541 -0.30 -12.18 -18.23
N ALA A 542 0.08 -13.45 -18.06
CA ALA A 542 0.41 -14.32 -19.19
C ALA A 542 -0.90 -14.84 -19.80
N ALA A 543 -1.56 -14.04 -20.62
CA ALA A 543 -2.88 -14.33 -21.20
C ALA A 543 -2.85 -14.20 -22.73
N GLY A 544 -2.82 -15.33 -23.45
CA GLY A 544 -2.77 -15.28 -24.91
C GLY A 544 -2.28 -16.59 -25.53
N PHE A 545 -1.73 -16.47 -26.71
CA PHE A 545 -1.05 -17.55 -27.42
C PHE A 545 0.44 -17.24 -27.43
N TYR A 546 1.24 -18.18 -26.98
CA TYR A 546 2.68 -18.00 -26.87
C TYR A 546 3.42 -18.98 -27.74
N TRP A 547 4.39 -18.47 -28.50
CA TRP A 547 5.29 -19.27 -29.31
C TRP A 547 6.20 -20.11 -28.43
N THR A 548 6.44 -21.37 -28.84
CA THR A 548 7.55 -22.19 -28.34
C THR A 548 8.69 -22.24 -29.37
N ALA A 549 9.86 -22.72 -28.91
CA ALA A 549 11.00 -22.94 -29.80
C ALA A 549 10.83 -24.14 -30.73
N ASP A 550 9.84 -24.98 -30.50
CA ASP A 550 9.63 -26.26 -31.21
C ASP A 550 8.84 -26.07 -32.50
N THR A 551 9.02 -27.03 -33.44
CA THR A 551 8.27 -27.09 -34.66
C THR A 551 7.53 -28.42 -34.84
N HIS A 552 6.37 -28.34 -35.46
CA HIS A 552 5.64 -29.50 -35.91
C HIS A 552 5.56 -29.48 -37.44
N GLY A 553 6.41 -30.25 -38.11
CA GLY A 553 6.55 -30.20 -39.55
C GLY A 553 7.28 -28.96 -40.11
N LYS A 554 7.33 -28.83 -41.41
CA LYS A 554 8.07 -27.74 -42.07
C LYS A 554 7.38 -26.37 -41.96
N SER A 555 6.06 -26.36 -41.90
CA SER A 555 5.27 -25.13 -41.94
C SER A 555 4.65 -24.72 -40.63
N TYR A 556 4.63 -25.60 -39.64
CA TYR A 556 3.96 -25.37 -38.37
C TYR A 556 4.94 -25.28 -37.21
N THR A 557 4.55 -24.55 -36.20
CA THR A 557 5.22 -24.46 -34.90
C THR A 557 4.21 -24.73 -33.82
N ILE A 558 4.71 -24.97 -32.59
CA ILE A 558 3.88 -25.22 -31.42
C ILE A 558 3.62 -23.90 -30.72
N MET A 559 2.39 -23.67 -30.37
CA MET A 559 1.96 -22.57 -29.52
C MET A 559 1.32 -23.09 -28.26
N ILE A 560 1.60 -22.39 -27.20
CA ILE A 560 0.92 -22.59 -25.93
C ILE A 560 -0.19 -21.55 -25.80
N ARG A 561 -1.39 -22.02 -25.57
CA ARG A 561 -2.54 -21.15 -25.38
C ARG A 561 -2.79 -20.95 -23.90
N THR A 562 -2.83 -19.70 -23.48
CA THR A 562 -3.06 -19.29 -22.10
C THR A 562 -4.32 -18.43 -21.97
N LYS A 563 -5.29 -18.58 -22.88
CA LYS A 563 -6.48 -17.74 -22.91
C LYS A 563 -7.70 -18.48 -22.37
N ILE A 564 -8.46 -17.83 -21.48
CA ILE A 564 -9.78 -18.30 -21.08
C ILE A 564 -10.78 -18.01 -22.19
N THR A 565 -11.46 -19.06 -22.66
CA THR A 565 -12.70 -18.93 -23.42
C THR A 565 -13.87 -19.39 -22.56
N LYS A 566 -15.13 -19.32 -23.05
CA LYS A 566 -16.34 -19.76 -22.32
C LYS A 566 -16.27 -21.20 -21.81
N LYS A 567 -15.45 -22.04 -22.42
CA LYS A 567 -15.01 -23.33 -21.94
C LYS A 567 -13.56 -23.12 -21.52
N LEU A 568 -13.25 -23.49 -20.34
CA LEU A 568 -11.92 -23.45 -19.75
C LEU A 568 -10.93 -24.19 -20.68
N ASP A 569 -10.27 -23.52 -21.57
CA ASP A 569 -9.37 -24.09 -22.59
C ASP A 569 -7.92 -23.84 -22.23
N TRP A 570 -7.50 -24.29 -21.06
CA TRP A 570 -6.17 -23.97 -20.59
C TRP A 570 -5.43 -25.17 -19.98
N PRO A 571 -4.17 -25.33 -20.22
CA PRO A 571 -3.37 -24.90 -21.38
C PRO A 571 -3.65 -25.75 -22.60
N GLN A 572 -3.55 -25.19 -23.79
CA GLN A 572 -3.66 -25.94 -25.05
C GLN A 572 -2.37 -25.86 -25.85
N ILE A 573 -2.05 -26.96 -26.53
CA ILE A 573 -1.02 -26.99 -27.53
C ILE A 573 -1.70 -26.88 -28.89
N ASN A 574 -1.35 -25.87 -29.66
CA ASN A 574 -1.89 -25.64 -30.98
C ASN A 574 -0.79 -25.66 -32.02
N ASP A 575 -1.06 -26.32 -33.14
CA ASP A 575 -0.29 -26.11 -34.37
C ASP A 575 -0.66 -24.75 -34.95
N ALA A 576 0.35 -23.93 -35.21
CA ALA A 576 0.20 -22.65 -35.85
C ALA A 576 1.15 -22.51 -37.04
N ASN A 577 0.70 -21.82 -38.10
CA ASN A 577 1.58 -21.53 -39.21
C ASN A 577 2.71 -20.59 -38.74
N LYS A 578 3.95 -20.89 -39.09
CA LYS A 578 5.13 -20.09 -38.71
C LYS A 578 5.06 -18.62 -39.10
N THR A 579 4.23 -18.28 -40.08
CA THR A 579 4.02 -16.91 -40.56
C THR A 579 2.79 -16.22 -39.97
N ASP A 580 2.00 -16.91 -39.16
CA ASP A 580 0.85 -16.32 -38.51
C ASP A 580 1.30 -15.21 -37.51
N GLN A 581 0.54 -14.12 -37.48
CA GLN A 581 0.91 -12.91 -36.70
C GLN A 581 0.12 -12.75 -35.40
N TRP A 582 -0.39 -13.84 -34.85
CA TRP A 582 -1.26 -13.78 -33.66
C TRP A 582 -0.66 -14.35 -32.38
N GLY A 583 0.61 -14.79 -32.41
CA GLY A 583 1.34 -15.29 -31.26
C GLY A 583 2.17 -14.22 -30.55
N ALA A 584 2.12 -14.22 -29.22
CA ALA A 584 3.00 -13.44 -28.35
C ALA A 584 4.30 -14.21 -28.06
N THR A 585 5.28 -13.54 -27.52
CA THR A 585 6.52 -14.14 -27.00
C THR A 585 6.68 -13.80 -25.53
N ARG A 586 6.77 -14.83 -24.70
CA ARG A 586 7.17 -14.70 -23.30
C ARG A 586 8.55 -15.34 -23.16
N ALA A 587 9.57 -14.50 -22.89
CA ALA A 587 10.94 -14.99 -22.79
C ALA A 587 11.18 -15.76 -21.50
N PHE A 588 12.08 -16.75 -21.54
CA PHE A 588 12.62 -17.41 -20.38
C PHE A 588 14.09 -17.02 -20.19
N ILE A 589 14.60 -17.18 -18.99
CA ILE A 589 16.00 -17.00 -18.63
C ILE A 589 16.48 -18.27 -17.93
N ARG A 590 17.71 -18.71 -18.29
CA ARG A 590 18.39 -19.82 -17.65
C ARG A 590 19.54 -19.29 -16.80
N TYR A 591 19.69 -19.79 -15.54
CA TYR A 591 20.67 -19.28 -14.58
C TYR A 591 21.13 -20.33 -13.56
#